data_8de0ab3c8d9f33439444b7db3be393b9
#
_entry.id   8de0ab3c8d9f33439444b7db3be393b9
#
_cell.length_a   1.000
_cell.length_b   1.000
_cell.length_c   1.000
_cell.angle_alpha   90.00
_cell.angle_beta   90.00
_cell.angle_gamma   90.00
#
_symmetry.space_group_name_H-M   'P 1'
#
loop_
_entity.id
_entity.type
_entity.pdbx_description
1 polymer ?
#
loop_
_entity_poly.entity_id
_entity_poly.type
_entity_poly.pdbx_seq_one_letter_code
_entity_poly.pdbx_strand_id
1 'polypeptide(L)'
;MRRFATPLLIGYVLGVLALTIPPDFSPDPTDYLGESAWTPLQLVPFAVDAPSFLLNVVMFVPFGVLLPVCVPRVGSFWRVLACSVAASLSIETAQLIINLTLDGLRTVDVNDLVANAVGGVLGFGLLRLARPGPPSRP
;
A
#
# COMPACT_ATOMS: atom_id res chain seq x y z
N MET A 1 7.21 -18.69 -15.12
CA MET A 1 7.03 -17.38 -14.46
C MET A 1 6.21 -17.47 -13.16
N ARG A 2 5.03 -18.09 -13.12
CA ARG A 2 4.19 -18.16 -11.89
C ARG A 2 4.88 -18.83 -10.68
N ARG A 3 5.72 -19.84 -10.90
CA ARG A 3 6.41 -20.57 -9.81
C ARG A 3 7.29 -19.66 -8.95
N PHE A 4 7.88 -18.61 -9.54
CA PHE A 4 8.72 -17.66 -8.82
C PHE A 4 7.95 -16.41 -8.36
N ALA A 5 6.86 -16.06 -9.05
CA ALA A 5 6.07 -14.88 -8.71
C ALA A 5 5.30 -15.05 -7.37
N THR A 6 4.81 -16.26 -7.08
CA THR A 6 4.05 -16.51 -5.84
C THR A 6 4.93 -16.35 -4.58
N PRO A 7 6.09 -17.01 -4.44
CA PRO A 7 6.95 -16.78 -3.27
C PRO A 7 7.46 -15.33 -3.21
N LEU A 8 7.70 -14.69 -4.35
CA LEU A 8 8.07 -13.28 -4.38
C LEU A 8 6.95 -12.36 -3.87
N LEU A 9 5.70 -12.62 -4.27
CA LEU A 9 4.54 -11.89 -3.75
C LEU A 9 4.38 -12.10 -2.24
N ILE A 10 4.52 -13.33 -1.77
CA ILE A 10 4.42 -13.64 -0.32
C ILE A 10 5.52 -12.89 0.44
N GLY A 11 6.79 -13.01 0.00
CA GLY A 11 7.91 -12.33 0.64
C GLY A 11 7.74 -10.80 0.63
N TYR A 12 7.26 -10.24 -0.47
CA TYR A 12 6.94 -8.83 -0.59
C TYR A 12 5.84 -8.41 0.41
N VAL A 13 4.72 -9.15 0.46
CA VAL A 13 3.61 -8.84 1.40
C VAL A 13 4.10 -8.91 2.84
N LEU A 14 4.86 -9.93 3.20
CA LEU A 14 5.44 -10.05 4.54
C LEU A 14 6.39 -8.88 4.85
N GLY A 15 7.20 -8.45 3.87
CA GLY A 15 8.07 -7.29 4.01
C GLY A 15 7.29 -5.99 4.23
N VAL A 16 6.24 -5.76 3.45
CA VAL A 16 5.35 -4.59 3.63
C VAL A 16 4.72 -4.62 5.03
N LEU A 17 4.15 -5.75 5.45
CA LEU A 17 3.54 -5.88 6.76
C LEU A 17 4.56 -5.65 7.89
N ALA A 18 5.78 -6.15 7.74
CA ALA A 18 6.85 -5.96 8.72
C ALA A 18 7.32 -4.49 8.84
N LEU A 19 7.18 -3.71 7.77
CA LEU A 19 7.53 -2.29 7.75
C LEU A 19 6.38 -1.39 8.22
N THR A 20 5.14 -1.80 7.96
CA THR A 20 3.97 -0.93 8.17
C THR A 20 3.22 -1.22 9.47
N ILE A 21 3.26 -2.46 9.97
CA ILE A 21 2.48 -2.87 11.15
C ILE A 21 3.15 -2.56 12.50
N PRO A 22 4.50 -2.65 12.67
CA PRO A 22 5.09 -2.40 13.98
C PRO A 22 4.67 -1.04 14.52
N PRO A 23 4.23 -0.95 15.79
CA PRO A 23 3.89 0.32 16.41
C PRO A 23 5.15 1.18 16.48
N ASP A 24 4.98 2.46 16.17
CA ASP A 24 6.04 3.44 16.40
C ASP A 24 6.01 3.84 17.88
N PHE A 25 7.06 3.45 18.60
CA PHE A 25 7.25 3.78 20.01
C PHE A 25 8.30 4.87 20.19
N SER A 26 8.74 5.53 19.11
CA SER A 26 9.71 6.62 19.19
C SER A 26 9.03 7.85 19.81
N PRO A 27 9.21 8.10 21.10
CA PRO A 27 8.73 9.34 21.69
C PRO A 27 9.78 10.41 21.37
N ASP A 28 9.62 11.19 20.33
CA ASP A 28 10.19 12.51 20.31
C ASP A 28 9.22 13.45 21.04
N PRO A 29 9.55 13.88 22.27
CA PRO A 29 8.65 14.76 23.03
C PRO A 29 8.38 16.10 22.34
N THR A 30 9.16 16.44 21.32
CA THR A 30 9.03 17.70 20.57
C THR A 30 7.91 17.64 19.53
N ASP A 31 7.52 16.45 19.06
CA ASP A 31 6.41 16.28 18.13
C ASP A 31 5.04 16.51 18.80
N TYR A 32 4.98 16.49 20.14
CA TYR A 32 3.70 16.60 20.87
C TYR A 32 3.35 18.01 21.32
N LEU A 33 4.21 19.01 21.11
CA LEU A 33 4.00 20.38 21.62
C LEU A 33 3.11 21.26 20.74
N GLY A 34 2.58 20.76 19.63
CA GLY A 34 1.78 21.57 18.70
C GLY A 34 0.44 21.02 18.28
N GLU A 35 0.20 19.73 18.40
CA GLU A 35 -1.05 19.10 17.97
C GLU A 35 -1.63 18.22 19.08
N SER A 36 -2.95 18.27 19.23
CA SER A 36 -3.69 17.45 20.18
C SER A 36 -3.28 15.98 20.02
N ALA A 37 -2.71 15.38 21.05
CA ALA A 37 -2.20 14.01 21.12
C ALA A 37 -3.21 12.90 20.78
N TRP A 38 -4.33 13.23 20.14
CA TRP A 38 -5.49 12.38 19.89
C TRP A 38 -6.14 12.58 18.52
N THR A 39 -5.35 12.72 17.44
CA THR A 39 -5.89 12.52 16.10
C THR A 39 -5.28 11.27 15.47
N PRO A 40 -5.71 10.05 15.88
CA PRO A 40 -5.25 8.81 15.26
C PRO A 40 -5.73 8.67 13.81
N LEU A 41 -6.52 9.63 13.32
CA LEU A 41 -7.15 9.60 12.01
C LEU A 41 -6.90 10.90 11.26
N GLN A 42 -6.09 10.86 10.22
CA GLN A 42 -5.93 11.93 9.25
C GLN A 42 -6.96 11.71 8.11
N LEU A 43 -8.09 12.40 8.20
CA LEU A 43 -9.18 12.27 7.23
C LEU A 43 -9.22 13.41 6.20
N VAL A 44 -8.25 14.33 6.23
CA VAL A 44 -8.19 15.44 5.28
C VAL A 44 -7.52 14.97 3.99
N PRO A 45 -8.26 14.78 2.88
CA PRO A 45 -7.67 14.38 1.62
C PRO A 45 -6.70 15.46 1.13
N PHE A 46 -5.58 15.04 0.58
CA PHE A 46 -4.52 15.90 0.00
C PHE A 46 -3.76 16.79 1.00
N ALA A 47 -4.00 16.68 2.30
CA ALA A 47 -3.08 17.16 3.32
C ALA A 47 -1.95 16.12 3.46
N VAL A 48 -1.03 16.08 2.49
CA VAL A 48 -0.04 15.01 2.35
C VAL A 48 1.34 15.45 2.81
N ASP A 49 2.00 14.59 3.59
CA ASP A 49 3.45 14.55 3.63
C ASP A 49 3.97 13.90 2.34
N ALA A 50 4.58 14.69 1.47
CA ALA A 50 4.98 14.23 0.15
C ALA A 50 5.94 13.02 0.17
N PRO A 51 6.95 12.94 1.06
CA PRO A 51 7.78 11.75 1.21
C PRO A 51 6.98 10.50 1.57
N SER A 52 6.11 10.57 2.56
CA SER A 52 5.27 9.43 3.00
C SER A 52 4.35 8.95 1.88
N PHE A 53 3.65 9.88 1.23
CA PHE A 53 2.80 9.56 0.08
C PHE A 53 3.57 8.84 -1.03
N LEU A 54 4.75 9.36 -1.41
CA LEU A 54 5.57 8.76 -2.45
C LEU A 54 6.06 7.36 -2.07
N LEU A 55 6.46 7.16 -0.81
CA LEU A 55 6.86 5.85 -0.31
C LEU A 55 5.73 4.83 -0.42
N ASN A 56 4.52 5.19 -0.06
CA ASN A 56 3.35 4.34 -0.18
C ASN A 56 3.03 3.99 -1.64
N VAL A 57 3.12 4.97 -2.56
CA VAL A 57 3.01 4.71 -3.99
C VAL A 57 4.05 3.68 -4.44
N VAL A 58 5.34 3.91 -4.13
CA VAL A 58 6.44 3.04 -4.54
C VAL A 58 6.29 1.64 -3.95
N MET A 59 5.89 1.56 -2.68
CA MET A 59 5.65 0.27 -2.02
C MET A 59 4.56 -0.55 -2.72
N PHE A 60 3.51 0.06 -3.24
CA PHE A 60 2.41 -0.69 -3.86
C PHE A 60 2.61 -0.98 -5.37
N VAL A 61 3.64 -0.42 -6.01
CA VAL A 61 3.98 -0.78 -7.40
C VAL A 61 4.25 -2.29 -7.56
N PRO A 62 5.07 -2.96 -6.71
CA PRO A 62 5.26 -4.41 -6.83
C PRO A 62 3.97 -5.21 -6.65
N PHE A 63 3.04 -4.76 -5.80
CA PHE A 63 1.73 -5.38 -5.64
C PHE A 63 0.95 -5.39 -6.96
N GLY A 64 0.89 -4.24 -7.63
CA GLY A 64 0.20 -4.10 -8.93
C GLY A 64 0.83 -4.92 -10.05
N VAL A 65 2.14 -5.21 -9.98
CA VAL A 65 2.84 -6.09 -10.93
C VAL A 65 2.59 -7.56 -10.60
N LEU A 66 2.82 -7.96 -9.35
CA LEU A 66 2.88 -9.37 -8.94
C LEU A 66 1.49 -10.00 -8.82
N LEU A 67 0.50 -9.26 -8.31
CA LEU A 67 -0.84 -9.79 -8.08
C LEU A 67 -1.48 -10.35 -9.35
N PRO A 68 -1.52 -9.65 -10.49
CA PRO A 68 -2.11 -10.19 -11.74
C PRO A 68 -1.29 -11.34 -12.34
N VAL A 69 0.00 -11.43 -12.02
CA VAL A 69 0.86 -12.56 -12.44
C VAL A 69 0.51 -13.80 -11.65
N CYS A 70 0.31 -13.66 -10.35
CA CYS A 70 -0.02 -14.77 -9.45
C CYS A 70 -1.50 -15.19 -9.58
N VAL A 71 -2.40 -14.22 -9.71
CA VAL A 71 -3.85 -14.40 -9.80
C VAL A 71 -4.38 -13.83 -11.12
N PRO A 72 -4.36 -14.58 -12.22
CA PRO A 72 -4.76 -14.06 -13.54
C PRO A 72 -6.20 -13.52 -13.61
N ARG A 73 -7.08 -14.00 -12.71
CA ARG A 73 -8.43 -13.46 -12.59
C ARG A 73 -8.46 -11.98 -12.21
N VAL A 74 -7.40 -11.46 -11.58
CA VAL A 74 -7.27 -10.05 -11.17
C VAL A 74 -6.65 -9.19 -12.28
N GLY A 75 -6.43 -9.72 -13.47
CA GLY A 75 -5.74 -9.05 -14.59
C GLY A 75 -6.53 -7.94 -15.30
N SER A 76 -7.40 -7.20 -14.63
CA SER A 76 -8.09 -6.02 -15.16
C SER A 76 -7.86 -4.80 -14.26
N PHE A 77 -7.91 -3.60 -14.85
CA PHE A 77 -7.72 -2.33 -14.13
C PHE A 77 -8.57 -2.24 -12.86
N TRP A 78 -9.88 -2.43 -12.99
CA TRP A 78 -10.80 -2.29 -11.85
C TRP A 78 -10.59 -3.33 -10.76
N ARG A 79 -10.17 -4.53 -11.12
CA ARG A 79 -9.87 -5.58 -10.14
C ARG A 79 -8.57 -5.31 -9.39
N VAL A 80 -7.53 -4.83 -10.10
CA VAL A 80 -6.28 -4.43 -9.45
C VAL A 80 -6.51 -3.25 -8.52
N LEU A 81 -7.25 -2.23 -8.99
CA LEU A 81 -7.63 -1.08 -8.16
C LEU A 81 -8.38 -1.54 -6.90
N ALA A 82 -9.43 -2.36 -7.06
CA ALA A 82 -10.20 -2.87 -5.93
C ALA A 82 -9.35 -3.68 -4.94
N CYS A 83 -8.44 -4.53 -5.44
CA CYS A 83 -7.54 -5.29 -4.59
C CYS A 83 -6.52 -4.38 -3.87
N SER A 84 -6.01 -3.34 -4.54
CA SER A 84 -5.09 -2.37 -3.92
C SER A 84 -5.79 -1.58 -2.81
N VAL A 85 -7.00 -1.11 -3.06
CA VAL A 85 -7.83 -0.43 -2.05
C VAL A 85 -8.14 -1.36 -0.88
N ALA A 86 -8.53 -2.60 -1.14
CA ALA A 86 -8.84 -3.56 -0.08
C ALA A 86 -7.60 -3.93 0.76
N ALA A 87 -6.44 -4.11 0.11
CA ALA A 87 -5.19 -4.38 0.81
C ALA A 87 -4.76 -3.19 1.67
N SER A 88 -4.81 -1.97 1.12
CA SER A 88 -4.51 -0.75 1.87
C SER A 88 -5.44 -0.57 3.06
N LEU A 89 -6.76 -0.69 2.85
CA LEU A 89 -7.74 -0.59 3.93
C LEU A 89 -7.51 -1.63 5.03
N SER A 90 -7.04 -2.83 4.67
CA SER A 90 -6.69 -3.87 5.65
C SER A 90 -5.47 -3.47 6.49
N ILE A 91 -4.47 -2.83 5.87
CA ILE A 91 -3.28 -2.31 6.56
C ILE A 91 -3.69 -1.20 7.53
N GLU A 92 -4.42 -0.19 7.04
CA GLU A 92 -4.89 0.93 7.86
C GLU A 92 -5.76 0.46 9.04
N THR A 93 -6.64 -0.53 8.80
CA THR A 93 -7.47 -1.10 9.87
C THR A 93 -6.60 -1.84 10.91
N ALA A 94 -5.60 -2.59 10.47
CA ALA A 94 -4.67 -3.27 11.37
C ALA A 94 -3.86 -2.25 12.20
N GLN A 95 -3.37 -1.18 11.59
CA GLN A 95 -2.66 -0.09 12.28
C GLN A 95 -3.57 0.58 13.31
N LEU A 96 -4.82 0.88 12.95
CA LEU A 96 -5.78 1.47 13.89
C LEU A 96 -6.03 0.55 15.10
N ILE A 97 -6.24 -0.76 14.88
CA ILE A 97 -6.43 -1.71 15.97
C ILE A 97 -5.21 -1.75 16.88
N ILE A 98 -4.01 -1.78 16.32
CA ILE A 98 -2.76 -1.80 17.07
C ILE A 98 -2.60 -0.51 17.87
N ASN A 99 -2.84 0.65 17.26
CA ASN A 99 -2.79 1.93 17.95
C ASN A 99 -3.75 1.98 19.15
N LEU A 100 -4.97 1.48 18.98
CA LEU A 100 -5.98 1.48 20.04
C LEU A 100 -5.67 0.46 21.16
N THR A 101 -4.90 -0.57 20.89
CA THR A 101 -4.63 -1.66 21.85
C THR A 101 -3.26 -1.57 22.51
N LEU A 102 -2.28 -0.94 21.86
CA LEU A 102 -0.88 -0.91 22.29
C LEU A 102 -0.35 0.52 22.47
N ASP A 103 -1.23 1.52 22.54
CA ASP A 103 -0.87 2.95 22.63
C ASP A 103 0.16 3.37 21.56
N GLY A 104 0.02 2.82 20.34
CA GLY A 104 0.86 3.18 19.21
C GLY A 104 0.59 4.61 18.74
N LEU A 105 1.63 5.25 18.19
CA LEU A 105 1.57 6.66 17.77
C LEU A 105 1.37 6.84 16.26
N ARG A 106 1.11 5.76 15.50
CA ARG A 106 0.88 5.87 14.07
C ARG A 106 -0.48 6.48 13.76
N THR A 107 -0.48 7.45 12.88
CA THR A 107 -1.69 8.03 12.32
C THR A 107 -2.18 7.16 11.16
N VAL A 108 -3.47 6.83 11.16
CA VAL A 108 -4.18 6.23 10.02
C VAL A 108 -4.54 7.35 9.05
N ASP A 109 -4.01 7.30 7.83
CA ASP A 109 -4.13 8.37 6.86
C ASP A 109 -4.90 7.92 5.60
N VAL A 110 -5.97 8.64 5.27
CA VAL A 110 -6.72 8.43 4.03
C VAL A 110 -5.85 8.66 2.78
N ASN A 111 -4.79 9.45 2.89
CA ASN A 111 -3.88 9.70 1.78
C ASN A 111 -3.01 8.47 1.48
N ASP A 112 -2.73 7.63 2.48
CA ASP A 112 -2.03 6.36 2.28
C ASP A 112 -2.89 5.38 1.47
N LEU A 113 -4.22 5.39 1.70
CA LEU A 113 -5.15 4.62 0.88
C LEU A 113 -5.08 5.04 -0.60
N VAL A 114 -5.07 6.35 -0.85
CA VAL A 114 -4.96 6.90 -2.22
C VAL A 114 -3.60 6.56 -2.83
N ALA A 115 -2.50 6.76 -2.10
CA ALA A 115 -1.15 6.48 -2.56
C ALA A 115 -0.97 5.01 -2.93
N ASN A 116 -1.43 4.10 -2.07
CA ASN A 116 -1.38 2.66 -2.30
C ASN A 116 -2.21 2.23 -3.51
N ALA A 117 -3.41 2.81 -3.69
CA ALA A 117 -4.23 2.57 -4.86
C ALA A 117 -3.53 3.03 -6.16
N VAL A 118 -2.94 4.23 -6.14
CA VAL A 118 -2.14 4.78 -7.27
C VAL A 118 -0.96 3.86 -7.56
N GLY A 119 -0.20 3.45 -6.56
CA GLY A 119 0.94 2.54 -6.71
C GLY A 119 0.54 1.22 -7.37
N GLY A 120 -0.54 0.60 -6.91
CA GLY A 120 -1.07 -0.63 -7.49
C GLY A 120 -1.47 -0.49 -8.96
N VAL A 121 -2.12 0.61 -9.32
CA VAL A 121 -2.51 0.92 -10.72
C VAL A 121 -1.28 1.18 -11.58
N LEU A 122 -0.29 1.93 -11.09
CA LEU A 122 0.97 2.16 -11.80
C LEU A 122 1.72 0.84 -12.05
N GLY A 123 1.82 -0.02 -11.03
CA GLY A 123 2.43 -1.35 -11.18
C GLY A 123 1.72 -2.20 -12.23
N PHE A 124 0.40 -2.20 -12.25
CA PHE A 124 -0.38 -2.88 -13.29
C PHE A 124 -0.12 -2.29 -14.68
N GLY A 125 -0.05 -0.97 -14.81
CA GLY A 125 0.30 -0.28 -16.04
C GLY A 125 1.66 -0.71 -16.57
N LEU A 126 2.69 -0.72 -15.71
CA LEU A 126 4.03 -1.20 -16.06
C LEU A 126 4.02 -2.65 -16.54
N LEU A 127 3.27 -3.54 -15.85
CA LEU A 127 3.12 -4.93 -16.30
C LEU A 127 2.47 -5.03 -17.68
N ARG A 128 1.49 -4.20 -17.97
CA ARG A 128 0.80 -4.18 -19.28
C ARG A 128 1.73 -3.70 -20.40
N LEU A 129 2.54 -2.70 -20.13
CA LEU A 129 3.53 -2.18 -21.07
C LEU A 129 4.65 -3.19 -21.35
N ALA A 130 5.08 -3.95 -20.33
CA ALA A 130 6.12 -4.96 -20.46
C ALA A 130 5.64 -6.26 -21.14
N ARG A 131 4.35 -6.48 -21.29
CA ARG A 131 3.83 -7.65 -22.00
C ARG A 131 3.77 -7.37 -23.50
N PRO A 132 4.48 -8.17 -24.34
CA PRO A 132 4.34 -8.03 -25.78
C PRO A 132 2.87 -8.23 -26.16
N GLY A 133 2.38 -7.35 -27.03
CA GLY A 133 1.05 -7.51 -27.64
C GLY A 133 0.95 -8.84 -28.38
N PRO A 134 -0.26 -9.36 -28.64
CA PRO A 134 -0.42 -10.53 -29.49
C PRO A 134 0.24 -10.24 -30.84
N PRO A 135 0.95 -11.24 -31.43
CA PRO A 135 1.55 -11.06 -32.74
C PRO A 135 0.43 -10.64 -33.72
N SER A 136 0.73 -9.57 -34.49
CA SER A 136 -0.14 -9.16 -35.60
C SER A 136 -0.33 -10.37 -36.50
N ARG A 137 -1.57 -10.86 -36.60
CA ARG A 137 -1.88 -11.92 -37.58
C ARG A 137 -1.67 -11.33 -38.97
N PRO A 138 -0.94 -12.04 -39.85
CA PRO A 138 -0.77 -11.64 -41.25
C PRO A 138 -2.12 -11.61 -41.98
#